data_0e524c30a4b07eed3d19ed4380a8a52a
#
_entry.id   0e524c30a4b07eed3d19ed4380a8a52a
#
_cell.length_a   1.000
_cell.length_b   1.000
_cell.length_c   1.000
_cell.angle_alpha   90.00
_cell.angle_beta   90.00
_cell.angle_gamma   90.00
#
_symmetry.space_group_name_H-M   'P 1'
#
loop_
_entity.id
_entity.type
_entity.pdbx_description
1 polymer ?
#
loop_
_entity_poly.entity_id
_entity_poly.type
_entity_poly.pdbx_seq_one_letter_code
_entity_poly.pdbx_strand_id
1 'polypeptide(L)'
;MKSDNKLLTMLSKLGVFVLAIGLITGCTEQRGEKSADLVYVNWAEGIAYTNLAKVVLEDKMGYDVEITSADVGPAYTAIAQGDADAFMETWLPVLHADYYEQFKDDIVDLGIVYEGTQSGLVVPEYVTIDKISELNDHADKFDGEITGIDAGAGIMKTTNQLIEEYNLDFDLIQSSGPAMTSALQRAIDDEDWIVVTGWKPHWKFGRWDLKFLEQDEDKVLWEKGNIHIMGRQDLAVEKPELANFLAKMHLTDPELADLMVAINESDEDNEVVARQWMQDNEDVIEAWIPADAQEAGM
;
A
#
# COMPACT_ATOMS: atom_id res chain seq x y z
N MET A 1 -92.54 11.91 -17.33
CA MET A 1 -91.76 12.55 -16.24
C MET A 1 -90.37 11.95 -16.20
N LYS A 2 -89.41 12.77 -16.48
CA LYS A 2 -88.01 12.43 -16.66
C LYS A 2 -87.33 12.39 -15.26
N SER A 3 -86.68 11.35 -14.94
CA SER A 3 -85.79 11.35 -13.76
C SER A 3 -84.70 10.31 -13.98
N ASP A 4 -83.51 10.77 -14.11
CA ASP A 4 -82.27 10.34 -13.54
C ASP A 4 -81.56 9.04 -13.97
N ASN A 5 -80.97 9.16 -15.14
CA ASN A 5 -79.87 8.28 -15.55
C ASN A 5 -78.48 8.97 -15.45
N LYS A 6 -78.20 9.63 -14.35
CA LYS A 6 -76.91 10.27 -14.13
C LYS A 6 -75.99 9.59 -13.09
N LEU A 7 -76.38 8.46 -12.51
CA LEU A 7 -75.62 7.79 -11.48
C LEU A 7 -74.78 6.56 -11.95
N LEU A 8 -75.01 6.13 -13.22
CA LEU A 8 -74.34 4.93 -13.71
C LEU A 8 -73.05 5.20 -14.54
N THR A 9 -72.75 6.46 -14.82
CA THR A 9 -71.61 6.84 -15.67
C THR A 9 -70.38 7.35 -14.90
N MET A 10 -70.43 7.30 -13.55
CA MET A 10 -69.33 7.80 -12.68
C MET A 10 -68.48 6.71 -12.06
N LEU A 11 -68.77 5.43 -12.29
CA LEU A 11 -68.04 4.29 -11.72
C LEU A 11 -67.13 3.54 -12.68
N SER A 12 -66.96 4.03 -13.91
CA SER A 12 -66.12 3.36 -14.93
C SER A 12 -64.79 4.07 -15.24
N LYS A 13 -64.37 5.02 -14.44
CA LYS A 13 -63.07 5.72 -14.58
C LYS A 13 -62.17 5.65 -13.33
N LEU A 14 -62.32 4.61 -12.51
CA LEU A 14 -61.27 4.27 -11.56
C LEU A 14 -60.28 3.36 -12.28
N GLY A 15 -59.48 3.99 -13.13
CA GLY A 15 -58.41 3.34 -13.85
C GLY A 15 -57.43 2.75 -12.86
N VAL A 16 -57.16 1.50 -13.12
CA VAL A 16 -56.08 0.71 -12.53
C VAL A 16 -54.79 1.49 -12.67
N PHE A 17 -54.40 2.21 -11.60
CA PHE A 17 -53.02 2.70 -11.43
C PHE A 17 -52.22 1.51 -10.90
N VAL A 18 -51.80 0.63 -11.82
CA VAL A 18 -50.78 -0.38 -11.50
C VAL A 18 -49.50 0.38 -11.24
N LEU A 19 -49.21 0.52 -9.95
CA LEU A 19 -47.90 0.97 -9.45
C LEU A 19 -46.89 -0.08 -9.90
N ALA A 20 -46.24 0.14 -11.05
CA ALA A 20 -45.05 -0.58 -11.43
C ALA A 20 -43.94 -0.11 -10.47
N ILE A 21 -43.88 -0.75 -9.29
CA ILE A 21 -42.69 -0.72 -8.46
C ILE A 21 -41.65 -1.49 -9.28
N GLY A 22 -40.87 -0.75 -10.06
CA GLY A 22 -39.63 -1.24 -10.63
C GLY A 22 -38.76 -1.70 -9.49
N LEU A 23 -38.67 -3.00 -9.29
CA LEU A 23 -37.60 -3.62 -8.56
C LEU A 23 -36.30 -3.24 -9.31
N ILE A 24 -35.66 -2.15 -8.88
CA ILE A 24 -34.26 -1.94 -9.15
C ILE A 24 -33.57 -3.02 -8.30
N THR A 25 -33.51 -4.23 -8.81
CA THR A 25 -32.48 -5.18 -8.43
C THR A 25 -31.19 -4.53 -8.87
N GLY A 26 -30.57 -3.74 -7.99
CA GLY A 26 -29.16 -3.47 -8.10
C GLY A 26 -28.50 -4.84 -8.22
N CYS A 27 -27.90 -5.12 -9.37
CA CYS A 27 -26.91 -6.18 -9.45
C CYS A 27 -25.75 -5.78 -8.55
N THR A 28 -25.82 -6.13 -7.27
CA THR A 28 -24.63 -6.49 -6.55
C THR A 28 -24.18 -7.75 -7.27
N GLU A 29 -23.14 -7.67 -8.07
CA GLU A 29 -22.40 -8.84 -8.49
C GLU A 29 -22.10 -9.61 -7.21
N GLN A 30 -22.66 -10.81 -7.12
CA GLN A 30 -22.43 -11.69 -6.01
C GLN A 30 -21.04 -12.24 -6.26
N ARG A 31 -20.00 -11.59 -5.66
CA ARG A 31 -18.62 -12.08 -5.69
C ARG A 31 -18.65 -13.54 -5.21
N GLY A 32 -17.80 -14.36 -5.83
CA GLY A 32 -17.71 -15.78 -5.54
C GLY A 32 -17.49 -16.09 -4.05
N GLU A 33 -17.66 -17.32 -3.66
CA GLU A 33 -17.50 -17.81 -2.28
C GLU A 33 -16.08 -17.53 -1.73
N LYS A 34 -15.06 -17.38 -2.62
CA LYS A 34 -13.70 -16.97 -2.32
C LYS A 34 -13.43 -15.59 -2.93
N SER A 35 -13.44 -14.55 -2.12
CA SER A 35 -13.07 -13.19 -2.53
C SER A 35 -12.12 -12.55 -1.54
N ALA A 36 -11.25 -11.64 -2.01
CA ALA A 36 -10.36 -10.85 -1.19
C ALA A 36 -10.31 -9.40 -1.66
N ASP A 37 -10.34 -8.46 -0.71
CA ASP A 37 -10.21 -7.03 -0.92
C ASP A 37 -8.92 -6.57 -0.24
N LEU A 38 -7.89 -6.23 -1.04
CA LEU A 38 -6.60 -5.78 -0.52
C LEU A 38 -6.41 -4.30 -0.77
N VAL A 39 -5.95 -3.57 0.24
CA VAL A 39 -5.61 -2.16 0.11
C VAL A 39 -4.10 -1.97 0.19
N TYR A 40 -3.56 -1.03 -0.59
CA TYR A 40 -2.15 -0.70 -0.60
C TYR A 40 -1.91 0.79 -0.82
N VAL A 41 -0.74 1.28 -0.42
CA VAL A 41 -0.27 2.61 -0.79
C VAL A 41 0.61 2.50 -2.03
N ASN A 42 0.66 3.54 -2.85
CA ASN A 42 1.41 3.55 -4.11
C ASN A 42 2.93 3.70 -3.87
N TRP A 43 3.48 2.82 -3.02
CA TRP A 43 4.91 2.68 -2.75
C TRP A 43 5.44 1.40 -3.39
N ALA A 44 6.73 1.35 -3.66
CA ALA A 44 7.33 0.29 -4.48
C ALA A 44 7.07 -1.13 -3.93
N GLU A 45 7.27 -1.32 -2.62
CA GLU A 45 7.05 -2.60 -1.95
C GLU A 45 5.57 -2.94 -1.80
N GLY A 46 4.72 -1.95 -1.52
CA GLY A 46 3.28 -2.14 -1.42
C GLY A 46 2.65 -2.59 -2.74
N ILE A 47 3.08 -1.97 -3.85
CA ILE A 47 2.70 -2.39 -5.20
C ILE A 47 3.16 -3.84 -5.44
N ALA A 48 4.42 -4.16 -5.12
CA ALA A 48 5.00 -5.48 -5.35
C ALA A 48 4.25 -6.57 -4.56
N TYR A 49 4.12 -6.40 -3.24
CA TYR A 49 3.43 -7.37 -2.39
C TYR A 49 1.98 -7.56 -2.76
N THR A 50 1.25 -6.47 -3.01
CA THR A 50 -0.19 -6.55 -3.27
C THR A 50 -0.50 -7.19 -4.61
N ASN A 51 0.25 -6.84 -5.67
CA ASN A 51 0.07 -7.50 -6.97
C ASN A 51 0.49 -8.97 -6.92
N LEU A 52 1.57 -9.32 -6.20
CA LEU A 52 1.96 -10.72 -6.02
C LEU A 52 0.91 -11.50 -5.23
N ALA A 53 0.40 -10.96 -4.12
CA ALA A 53 -0.67 -11.59 -3.36
C ALA A 53 -1.90 -11.84 -4.23
N LYS A 54 -2.31 -10.83 -5.02
CA LYS A 54 -3.43 -10.94 -5.96
C LYS A 54 -3.26 -12.12 -6.91
N VAL A 55 -2.16 -12.18 -7.66
CA VAL A 55 -1.98 -13.22 -8.69
C VAL A 55 -1.86 -14.62 -8.09
N VAL A 56 -1.25 -14.76 -6.90
CA VAL A 56 -1.20 -16.04 -6.21
C VAL A 56 -2.58 -16.49 -5.74
N LEU A 57 -3.35 -15.59 -5.13
CA LEU A 57 -4.71 -15.86 -4.68
C LEU A 57 -5.63 -16.25 -5.84
N GLU A 58 -5.53 -15.55 -6.98
CA GLU A 58 -6.34 -15.84 -8.17
C GLU A 58 -5.91 -17.15 -8.84
N ASP A 59 -4.64 -17.28 -9.22
CA ASP A 59 -4.17 -18.36 -10.08
C ASP A 59 -3.95 -19.69 -9.33
N LYS A 60 -3.60 -19.65 -8.03
CA LYS A 60 -3.28 -20.84 -7.25
C LYS A 60 -4.37 -21.23 -6.23
N MET A 61 -5.19 -20.27 -5.80
CA MET A 61 -6.17 -20.49 -4.73
C MET A 61 -7.63 -20.26 -5.15
N GLY A 62 -7.86 -19.73 -6.38
CA GLY A 62 -9.19 -19.56 -6.96
C GLY A 62 -10.02 -18.43 -6.35
N TYR A 63 -9.36 -17.40 -5.82
CA TYR A 63 -10.00 -16.20 -5.30
C TYR A 63 -10.37 -15.24 -6.44
N ASP A 64 -11.37 -14.40 -6.18
CA ASP A 64 -11.65 -13.16 -6.92
C ASP A 64 -11.10 -12.00 -6.11
N VAL A 65 -10.01 -11.35 -6.59
CA VAL A 65 -9.26 -10.37 -5.81
C VAL A 65 -9.39 -8.96 -6.37
N GLU A 66 -9.88 -8.06 -5.53
CA GLU A 66 -9.86 -6.62 -5.80
C GLU A 66 -8.70 -5.97 -5.03
N ILE A 67 -7.94 -5.11 -5.72
CA ILE A 67 -6.89 -4.31 -5.08
C ILE A 67 -7.21 -2.83 -5.23
N THR A 68 -7.10 -2.09 -4.15
CA THR A 68 -7.41 -0.66 -4.13
C THR A 68 -6.21 0.15 -3.61
N SER A 69 -5.78 1.13 -4.41
CA SER A 69 -4.76 2.08 -3.97
C SER A 69 -5.40 3.18 -3.12
N ALA A 70 -4.81 3.49 -1.97
CA ALA A 70 -5.26 4.54 -1.08
C ALA A 70 -4.07 5.18 -0.36
N ASP A 71 -4.28 6.36 0.25
CA ASP A 71 -3.30 6.90 1.20
C ASP A 71 -3.30 6.06 2.50
N VAL A 72 -2.22 6.13 3.26
CA VAL A 72 -2.02 5.27 4.44
C VAL A 72 -3.13 5.38 5.50
N GLY A 73 -3.61 6.58 5.81
CA GLY A 73 -4.71 6.77 6.77
C GLY A 73 -6.03 6.14 6.31
N PRO A 74 -6.51 6.41 5.08
CA PRO A 74 -7.61 5.68 4.45
C PRO A 74 -7.42 4.16 4.39
N ALA A 75 -6.19 3.64 4.12
CA ALA A 75 -5.92 2.21 4.12
C ALA A 75 -6.19 1.57 5.49
N TYR A 76 -5.66 2.16 6.58
CA TYR A 76 -5.97 1.70 7.94
C TYR A 76 -7.46 1.79 8.27
N THR A 77 -8.13 2.86 7.82
CA THR A 77 -9.57 3.02 8.02
C THR A 77 -10.35 1.92 7.33
N ALA A 78 -9.98 1.57 6.09
CA ALA A 78 -10.65 0.54 5.30
C ALA A 78 -10.58 -0.84 5.99
N ILE A 79 -9.41 -1.26 6.49
CA ILE A 79 -9.31 -2.54 7.20
C ILE A 79 -10.01 -2.51 8.56
N ALA A 80 -9.95 -1.39 9.30
CA ALA A 80 -10.61 -1.27 10.60
C ALA A 80 -12.15 -1.27 10.49
N GLN A 81 -12.71 -0.78 9.37
CA GLN A 81 -14.15 -0.77 9.09
C GLN A 81 -14.64 -2.05 8.38
N GLY A 82 -13.72 -2.91 7.93
CA GLY A 82 -14.03 -4.13 7.17
C GLY A 82 -14.35 -3.87 5.70
N ASP A 83 -14.03 -2.68 5.18
CA ASP A 83 -14.16 -2.34 3.75
C ASP A 83 -13.04 -2.97 2.90
N ALA A 84 -11.93 -3.39 3.54
CA ALA A 84 -10.88 -4.20 2.96
C ALA A 84 -10.49 -5.34 3.92
N ASP A 85 -10.01 -6.45 3.37
CA ASP A 85 -9.58 -7.60 4.15
C ASP A 85 -8.20 -7.42 4.78
N ALA A 86 -7.24 -6.84 4.03
CA ALA A 86 -5.88 -6.64 4.51
C ALA A 86 -5.17 -5.44 3.87
N PHE A 87 -4.22 -4.90 4.63
CA PHE A 87 -3.23 -3.91 4.23
C PHE A 87 -1.83 -4.53 4.30
N MET A 88 -1.11 -4.49 3.18
CA MET A 88 0.07 -5.33 2.96
C MET A 88 1.38 -4.73 3.49
N GLU A 89 1.38 -3.48 3.98
CA GLU A 89 2.62 -2.75 4.24
C GLU A 89 2.58 -1.85 5.47
N THR A 90 2.37 -2.44 6.64
CA THR A 90 2.46 -1.72 7.92
C THR A 90 3.90 -1.67 8.43
N TRP A 91 4.48 -0.49 8.54
CA TRP A 91 5.87 -0.25 8.96
C TRP A 91 5.98 -0.02 10.47
N LEU A 92 6.41 -1.04 11.22
CA LEU A 92 6.57 -0.99 12.67
C LEU A 92 8.03 -1.19 13.08
N PRO A 93 8.46 -0.65 14.24
CA PRO A 93 7.65 0.03 15.27
C PRO A 93 7.50 1.56 15.08
N VAL A 94 8.11 2.19 14.09
CA VAL A 94 8.25 3.66 14.06
C VAL A 94 7.25 4.34 13.12
N LEU A 95 7.34 4.06 11.81
CA LEU A 95 6.67 4.90 10.81
C LEU A 95 5.15 4.86 10.89
N HIS A 96 4.57 3.69 11.21
CA HIS A 96 3.13 3.52 11.33
C HIS A 96 2.65 3.32 12.78
N ALA A 97 3.49 3.63 13.78
CA ALA A 97 3.14 3.47 15.19
C ALA A 97 1.84 4.16 15.58
N ASP A 98 1.62 5.40 15.12
CA ASP A 98 0.42 6.17 15.46
C ASP A 98 -0.84 5.56 14.83
N TYR A 99 -0.74 5.11 13.57
CA TYR A 99 -1.86 4.42 12.91
C TYR A 99 -2.18 3.09 13.60
N TYR A 100 -1.15 2.30 13.90
CA TYR A 100 -1.33 1.05 14.63
C TYR A 100 -1.99 1.29 16.00
N GLU A 101 -1.49 2.25 16.78
CA GLU A 101 -2.06 2.58 18.10
C GLU A 101 -3.51 3.07 18.02
N GLN A 102 -3.85 3.81 16.97
CA GLN A 102 -5.22 4.30 16.76
C GLN A 102 -6.21 3.18 16.42
N PHE A 103 -5.78 2.17 15.65
CA PHE A 103 -6.68 1.15 15.10
C PHE A 103 -6.47 -0.26 15.68
N LYS A 104 -5.52 -0.47 16.60
CA LYS A 104 -5.12 -1.79 17.12
C LYS A 104 -6.25 -2.68 17.68
N ASP A 105 -7.34 -2.06 18.13
CA ASP A 105 -8.50 -2.79 18.67
C ASP A 105 -9.44 -3.28 17.55
N ASP A 106 -9.29 -2.75 16.32
CA ASP A 106 -10.14 -3.03 15.16
C ASP A 106 -9.41 -3.78 14.03
N ILE A 107 -8.11 -4.02 14.18
CA ILE A 107 -7.26 -4.74 13.21
C ILE A 107 -6.47 -5.84 13.89
N VAL A 108 -5.96 -6.78 13.11
CA VAL A 108 -5.10 -7.88 13.58
C VAL A 108 -3.78 -7.91 12.80
N ASP A 109 -2.68 -8.09 13.52
CA ASP A 109 -1.36 -8.35 12.91
C ASP A 109 -1.30 -9.81 12.46
N LEU A 110 -1.19 -10.03 11.15
CA LEU A 110 -1.11 -11.36 10.54
C LEU A 110 0.33 -11.90 10.49
N GLY A 111 1.33 -11.02 10.62
CA GLY A 111 2.73 -11.42 10.62
C GLY A 111 3.64 -10.46 9.85
N ILE A 112 4.91 -10.78 9.90
CA ILE A 112 5.98 -10.01 9.25
C ILE A 112 6.17 -10.53 7.83
N VAL A 113 5.99 -9.64 6.83
CA VAL A 113 6.24 -9.94 5.42
C VAL A 113 7.66 -9.61 5.00
N TYR A 114 8.32 -8.71 5.73
CA TYR A 114 9.72 -8.33 5.52
C TYR A 114 10.39 -7.88 6.81
N GLU A 115 11.63 -8.31 7.04
CA GLU A 115 12.43 -7.98 8.23
C GLU A 115 13.57 -7.02 7.89
N GLY A 116 13.90 -6.14 8.82
CA GLY A 116 15.12 -5.34 8.77
C GLY A 116 15.02 -4.10 7.88
N THR A 117 13.88 -3.40 7.91
CA THR A 117 13.70 -2.13 7.20
C THR A 117 14.68 -1.06 7.67
N GLN A 118 15.01 -0.14 6.77
CA GLN A 118 15.76 1.08 7.07
C GLN A 118 15.06 2.28 6.46
N SER A 119 14.98 3.39 7.21
CA SER A 119 14.42 4.65 6.72
C SER A 119 15.36 5.80 7.07
N GLY A 120 15.29 6.90 6.33
CA GLY A 120 16.13 8.05 6.57
C GLY A 120 16.10 9.09 5.45
N LEU A 121 17.00 10.05 5.54
CA LEU A 121 17.35 10.93 4.43
C LEU A 121 18.39 10.26 3.56
N VAL A 122 18.16 10.30 2.25
CA VAL A 122 18.98 9.63 1.23
C VAL A 122 19.50 10.67 0.24
N VAL A 123 20.76 10.52 -0.11
CA VAL A 123 21.45 11.34 -1.11
C VAL A 123 22.17 10.44 -2.11
N PRO A 124 22.45 10.90 -3.35
CA PRO A 124 23.38 10.24 -4.25
C PRO A 124 24.80 10.11 -3.63
N GLU A 125 25.51 9.03 -3.95
CA GLU A 125 26.84 8.74 -3.39
C GLU A 125 27.88 9.84 -3.69
N TYR A 126 27.72 10.59 -4.79
CA TYR A 126 28.61 11.71 -5.14
C TYR A 126 28.43 12.95 -4.25
N VAL A 127 27.36 13.03 -3.46
CA VAL A 127 27.17 14.07 -2.45
C VAL A 127 28.16 13.86 -1.33
N THR A 128 28.95 14.91 -0.99
CA THR A 128 30.14 14.76 -0.15
C THR A 128 29.91 14.84 1.36
N ILE A 129 28.65 15.00 1.80
CA ILE A 129 28.29 14.93 3.22
C ILE A 129 27.86 13.51 3.60
N ASP A 130 28.07 13.12 4.85
CA ASP A 130 27.71 11.81 5.35
C ASP A 130 26.70 11.87 6.51
N LYS A 131 26.52 13.06 7.13
CA LYS A 131 25.64 13.22 8.30
C LYS A 131 24.56 14.26 8.08
N ILE A 132 23.43 14.03 8.77
CA ILE A 132 22.31 14.98 8.79
C ILE A 132 22.70 16.33 9.34
N SER A 133 23.57 16.36 10.37
CA SER A 133 24.09 17.58 10.98
C SER A 133 24.91 18.48 10.03
N GLU A 134 25.37 17.96 8.88
CA GLU A 134 26.12 18.71 7.87
C GLU A 134 25.23 19.41 6.84
N LEU A 135 23.90 19.11 6.80
CA LEU A 135 22.98 19.64 5.80
C LEU A 135 22.95 21.17 5.77
N ASN A 136 22.87 21.84 6.91
CA ASN A 136 22.80 23.30 6.97
C ASN A 136 24.02 24.00 6.38
N ASP A 137 25.21 23.41 6.47
CA ASP A 137 26.43 23.97 5.90
C ASP A 137 26.42 23.96 4.36
N HIS A 138 25.49 23.23 3.78
CA HIS A 138 25.35 23.00 2.34
C HIS A 138 23.94 23.27 1.81
N ALA A 139 23.08 23.96 2.55
CA ALA A 139 21.68 24.17 2.22
C ALA A 139 21.50 24.76 0.78
N ASP A 140 22.36 25.69 0.38
CA ASP A 140 22.34 26.28 -0.97
C ASP A 140 22.48 25.23 -2.10
N LYS A 141 23.15 24.09 -1.85
CA LYS A 141 23.33 23.04 -2.86
C LYS A 141 22.12 22.13 -3.00
N PHE A 142 21.28 22.13 -2.00
CA PHE A 142 20.01 21.37 -1.96
C PHE A 142 18.80 22.28 -2.20
N ASP A 143 19.00 23.55 -2.58
CA ASP A 143 17.95 24.57 -2.68
C ASP A 143 17.16 24.77 -1.38
N GLY A 144 17.71 24.34 -0.23
CA GLY A 144 17.04 24.33 1.07
C GLY A 144 15.84 23.38 1.13
N GLU A 145 15.80 22.34 0.32
CA GLU A 145 14.64 21.44 0.19
C GLU A 145 14.99 19.98 0.46
N ILE A 146 14.09 19.28 1.17
CA ILE A 146 14.07 17.81 1.28
C ILE A 146 12.86 17.32 0.46
N THR A 147 13.11 16.56 -0.60
CA THR A 147 12.03 16.00 -1.40
C THR A 147 11.44 14.79 -0.71
N GLY A 148 10.20 14.93 -0.26
CA GLY A 148 9.43 13.88 0.41
C GLY A 148 8.45 13.15 -0.49
N ILE A 149 7.50 12.47 0.15
CA ILE A 149 6.44 11.70 -0.49
C ILE A 149 5.05 12.18 -0.02
N ASP A 150 4.07 11.30 0.05
CA ASP A 150 2.70 11.59 0.46
C ASP A 150 2.64 12.13 1.89
N ALA A 151 1.88 13.19 2.10
CA ALA A 151 1.82 13.93 3.37
C ALA A 151 1.46 13.05 4.59
N GLY A 152 0.65 12.00 4.38
CA GLY A 152 0.22 11.07 5.44
C GLY A 152 1.25 10.00 5.78
N ALA A 153 2.33 9.86 5.00
CA ALA A 153 3.35 8.83 5.25
C ALA A 153 4.11 9.09 6.55
N GLY A 154 4.36 8.03 7.31
CA GLY A 154 5.08 8.12 8.59
C GLY A 154 6.48 8.73 8.46
N ILE A 155 7.18 8.44 7.36
CA ILE A 155 8.49 9.02 7.09
C ILE A 155 8.45 10.56 6.97
N MET A 156 7.36 11.14 6.45
CA MET A 156 7.17 12.59 6.37
C MET A 156 7.03 13.21 7.76
N LYS A 157 6.24 12.56 8.64
CA LYS A 157 6.12 12.98 10.04
C LYS A 157 7.47 12.94 10.75
N THR A 158 8.20 11.84 10.63
CA THR A 158 9.51 11.69 11.26
C THR A 158 10.54 12.65 10.69
N THR A 159 10.49 12.96 9.36
CA THR A 159 11.34 13.98 8.75
C THR A 159 11.05 15.38 9.28
N ASN A 160 9.78 15.76 9.50
CA ASN A 160 9.45 17.03 10.15
C ASN A 160 10.03 17.12 11.57
N GLN A 161 9.91 16.04 12.36
CA GLN A 161 10.52 15.97 13.70
C GLN A 161 12.06 16.11 13.62
N LEU A 162 12.68 15.52 12.62
CA LEU A 162 14.12 15.60 12.40
C LEU A 162 14.55 17.03 12.02
N ILE A 163 13.81 17.72 11.16
CA ILE A 163 14.06 19.13 10.81
C ILE A 163 14.07 20.00 12.08
N GLU A 164 13.10 19.78 12.98
CA GLU A 164 13.03 20.48 14.27
C GLU A 164 14.21 20.11 15.20
N GLU A 165 14.49 18.81 15.36
CA GLU A 165 15.52 18.29 16.28
C GLU A 165 16.93 18.71 15.88
N TYR A 166 17.22 18.73 14.57
CA TYR A 166 18.51 19.14 14.02
C TYR A 166 18.56 20.64 13.73
N ASN A 167 17.44 21.37 13.92
CA ASN A 167 17.28 22.77 13.58
C ASN A 167 17.75 23.04 12.14
N LEU A 168 17.24 22.25 11.19
CA LEU A 168 17.56 22.37 9.78
C LEU A 168 16.84 23.58 9.16
N ASP A 169 17.53 24.32 8.31
CA ASP A 169 16.97 25.39 7.48
C ASP A 169 16.57 24.82 6.12
N PHE A 170 15.61 23.88 6.17
CA PHE A 170 15.11 23.13 5.03
C PHE A 170 13.59 23.03 5.05
N ASP A 171 12.99 23.14 3.86
CA ASP A 171 11.59 22.87 3.63
C ASP A 171 11.37 21.41 3.21
N LEU A 172 10.43 20.71 3.83
CA LEU A 172 10.01 19.37 3.42
C LEU A 172 8.94 19.45 2.33
N ILE A 173 9.32 19.11 1.10
CA ILE A 173 8.45 19.19 -0.07
C ILE A 173 7.60 17.93 -0.17
N GLN A 174 6.28 18.07 -0.11
CA GLN A 174 5.33 16.98 -0.31
C GLN A 174 5.26 16.61 -1.79
N SER A 175 5.28 15.30 -2.08
CA SER A 175 5.09 14.79 -3.43
C SER A 175 4.35 13.43 -3.39
N SER A 176 4.81 12.46 -4.16
CA SER A 176 4.43 11.05 -4.08
C SER A 176 5.67 10.18 -4.28
N GLY A 177 5.61 8.90 -3.94
CA GLY A 177 6.72 7.99 -4.17
C GLY A 177 7.29 8.06 -5.60
N PRO A 178 6.48 7.92 -6.66
CA PRO A 178 6.92 8.07 -8.05
C PRO A 178 7.45 9.47 -8.39
N ALA A 179 6.88 10.54 -7.84
CA ALA A 179 7.37 11.91 -8.10
C ALA A 179 8.72 12.16 -7.44
N MET A 180 8.93 11.69 -6.21
CA MET A 180 10.20 11.75 -5.51
C MET A 180 11.30 11.00 -6.28
N THR A 181 11.05 9.75 -6.72
CA THR A 181 12.02 8.99 -7.52
C THR A 181 12.33 9.63 -8.87
N SER A 182 11.34 10.29 -9.49
CA SER A 182 11.54 11.06 -10.72
C SER A 182 12.40 12.31 -10.49
N ALA A 183 12.26 12.98 -9.34
CA ALA A 183 13.12 14.10 -8.96
C ALA A 183 14.56 13.64 -8.70
N LEU A 184 14.70 12.52 -7.96
CA LEU A 184 15.99 11.90 -7.71
C LEU A 184 16.71 11.51 -9.00
N GLN A 185 16.00 10.87 -9.96
CA GLN A 185 16.56 10.52 -11.28
C GLN A 185 17.11 11.77 -12.01
N ARG A 186 16.31 12.85 -12.09
CA ARG A 186 16.75 14.08 -12.77
C ARG A 186 18.01 14.67 -12.13
N ALA A 187 18.04 14.76 -10.80
CA ALA A 187 19.20 15.27 -10.09
C ALA A 187 20.45 14.40 -10.33
N ILE A 188 20.30 13.07 -10.39
CA ILE A 188 21.42 12.15 -10.71
C ILE A 188 21.91 12.38 -12.15
N ASP A 189 20.99 12.51 -13.11
CA ASP A 189 21.33 12.72 -14.52
C ASP A 189 22.07 14.04 -14.77
N ASP A 190 21.73 15.07 -13.97
CA ASP A 190 22.34 16.41 -14.04
C ASP A 190 23.55 16.58 -13.09
N GLU A 191 23.88 15.58 -12.28
CA GLU A 191 24.89 15.60 -11.19
C GLU A 191 24.61 16.69 -10.13
N ASP A 192 23.34 17.08 -9.96
CA ASP A 192 22.90 18.03 -8.95
C ASP A 192 22.76 17.38 -7.57
N TRP A 193 22.96 18.16 -6.52
CA TRP A 193 22.73 17.69 -5.17
C TRP A 193 21.24 17.63 -4.86
N ILE A 194 20.78 16.51 -4.31
CA ILE A 194 19.42 16.32 -3.85
C ILE A 194 19.43 15.51 -2.56
N VAL A 195 18.52 15.83 -1.65
CA VAL A 195 18.19 15.01 -0.49
C VAL A 195 16.72 14.62 -0.55
N VAL A 196 16.45 13.33 -0.40
CA VAL A 196 15.09 12.78 -0.45
C VAL A 196 14.79 11.95 0.79
N THR A 197 13.51 11.82 1.14
CA THR A 197 13.09 10.76 2.07
C THR A 197 13.30 9.41 1.40
N GLY A 198 13.88 8.46 2.12
CA GLY A 198 14.18 7.16 1.55
C GLY A 198 14.05 6.01 2.53
N TRP A 199 13.82 4.83 1.97
CA TRP A 199 13.66 3.59 2.75
C TRP A 199 14.16 2.38 1.97
N LYS A 200 14.53 1.33 2.72
CA LYS A 200 14.75 -0.04 2.22
C LYS A 200 13.74 -0.97 2.88
N PRO A 201 13.15 -1.89 2.10
CA PRO A 201 13.44 -2.25 0.71
C PRO A 201 12.91 -1.21 -0.29
N HIS A 202 13.62 -0.97 -1.39
CA HIS A 202 13.18 -0.17 -2.53
C HIS A 202 14.13 -0.39 -3.71
N TRP A 203 13.61 -0.56 -4.93
CA TRP A 203 14.36 -0.79 -6.15
C TRP A 203 15.42 0.29 -6.46
N LYS A 204 15.22 1.54 -6.02
CA LYS A 204 16.15 2.66 -6.30
C LYS A 204 17.58 2.41 -5.83
N PHE A 205 17.78 1.61 -4.76
CA PHE A 205 19.13 1.27 -4.27
C PHE A 205 19.84 0.20 -5.11
N GLY A 206 19.11 -0.53 -5.94
CA GLY A 206 19.69 -1.41 -6.95
C GLY A 206 20.01 -0.69 -8.26
N ARG A 207 19.35 0.45 -8.50
CA ARG A 207 19.48 1.22 -9.75
C ARG A 207 20.53 2.32 -9.67
N TRP A 208 20.67 2.97 -8.52
CA TRP A 208 21.55 4.12 -8.33
C TRP A 208 22.46 3.93 -7.11
N ASP A 209 23.65 4.51 -7.17
CA ASP A 209 24.55 4.58 -6.04
C ASP A 209 24.05 5.65 -5.05
N LEU A 210 23.39 5.20 -4.00
CA LEU A 210 22.72 6.01 -2.99
C LEU A 210 23.23 5.68 -1.60
N LYS A 211 23.30 6.69 -0.73
CA LYS A 211 23.59 6.51 0.69
C LYS A 211 22.56 7.19 1.59
N PHE A 212 22.35 6.60 2.75
CA PHE A 212 21.63 7.26 3.84
C PHE A 212 22.60 8.22 4.56
N LEU A 213 22.10 9.41 4.91
CA LEU A 213 22.80 10.28 5.84
C LEU A 213 22.69 9.71 7.26
N GLU A 214 23.83 9.69 7.98
CA GLU A 214 23.90 9.19 9.35
C GLU A 214 23.20 10.14 10.33
N GLN A 215 22.45 9.58 11.27
CA GLN A 215 21.91 10.28 12.43
C GLN A 215 23.01 10.39 13.50
N ASP A 216 23.01 11.50 14.25
CA ASP A 216 23.86 11.60 15.44
C ASP A 216 23.38 10.62 16.52
N GLU A 217 24.30 10.04 17.30
CA GLU A 217 23.99 8.97 18.28
C GLU A 217 22.95 9.39 19.35
N ASP A 218 22.87 10.67 19.65
CA ASP A 218 21.94 11.25 20.63
C ASP A 218 20.62 11.73 20.03
N LYS A 219 20.43 11.59 18.71
CA LYS A 219 19.27 12.05 17.94
C LYS A 219 18.72 11.00 16.98
N VAL A 220 18.54 9.79 17.46
CA VAL A 220 18.02 8.68 16.63
C VAL A 220 16.51 8.75 16.58
N LEU A 221 15.97 9.02 15.38
CA LEU A 221 14.54 9.07 15.08
C LEU A 221 14.08 7.90 14.20
N TRP A 222 14.97 7.36 13.38
CA TRP A 222 14.69 6.19 12.55
C TRP A 222 15.44 4.97 13.10
N GLU A 223 14.68 4.05 13.66
CA GLU A 223 15.17 2.74 14.05
C GLU A 223 14.82 1.70 12.97
N LYS A 224 15.57 0.60 12.95
CA LYS A 224 15.23 -0.54 12.10
C LYS A 224 13.91 -1.15 12.56
N GLY A 225 13.12 -1.60 11.61
CA GLY A 225 11.84 -2.21 11.86
C GLY A 225 11.53 -3.33 10.87
N ASN A 226 10.25 -3.64 10.75
CA ASN A 226 9.74 -4.66 9.86
C ASN A 226 8.50 -4.14 9.13
N ILE A 227 8.15 -4.81 8.02
CA ILE A 227 6.87 -4.62 7.37
C ILE A 227 5.95 -5.76 7.80
N HIS A 228 4.77 -5.41 8.28
CA HIS A 228 3.74 -6.34 8.72
C HIS A 228 2.54 -6.29 7.77
N ILE A 229 1.80 -7.39 7.71
CA ILE A 229 0.48 -7.43 7.08
C ILE A 229 -0.56 -7.26 8.17
N MET A 230 -1.43 -6.25 8.04
CA MET A 230 -2.59 -6.07 8.93
C MET A 230 -3.86 -6.53 8.24
N GLY A 231 -4.66 -7.31 8.95
CA GLY A 231 -5.99 -7.72 8.52
C GLY A 231 -7.09 -7.02 9.33
N ARG A 232 -8.31 -7.03 8.80
CA ARG A 232 -9.48 -6.69 9.61
C ARG A 232 -9.64 -7.69 10.75
N GLN A 233 -10.23 -7.25 11.86
CA GLN A 233 -10.27 -8.02 13.12
C GLN A 233 -10.81 -9.45 12.98
N ASP A 234 -11.84 -9.64 12.18
CA ASP A 234 -12.53 -10.94 12.04
C ASP A 234 -11.98 -11.81 10.89
N LEU A 235 -10.91 -11.39 10.21
CA LEU A 235 -10.40 -12.04 8.99
C LEU A 235 -10.11 -13.53 9.19
N ALA A 236 -9.42 -13.88 10.26
CA ALA A 236 -9.04 -15.28 10.54
C ALA A 236 -10.26 -16.18 10.85
N VAL A 237 -11.38 -15.60 11.25
CA VAL A 237 -12.63 -16.34 11.52
C VAL A 237 -13.47 -16.48 10.26
N GLU A 238 -13.59 -15.41 9.47
CA GLU A 238 -14.46 -15.37 8.29
C GLU A 238 -13.78 -15.90 7.03
N LYS A 239 -12.47 -15.65 6.88
CA LYS A 239 -11.67 -16.07 5.73
C LYS A 239 -10.35 -16.74 6.20
N PRO A 240 -10.40 -17.86 6.92
CA PRO A 240 -9.21 -18.48 7.53
C PRO A 240 -8.14 -18.88 6.51
N GLU A 241 -8.52 -19.29 5.31
CA GLU A 241 -7.60 -19.66 4.23
C GLU A 241 -6.82 -18.44 3.76
N LEU A 242 -7.49 -17.28 3.55
CA LEU A 242 -6.85 -16.02 3.20
C LEU A 242 -5.90 -15.56 4.31
N ALA A 243 -6.35 -15.55 5.55
CA ALA A 243 -5.52 -15.15 6.69
C ALA A 243 -4.26 -16.02 6.82
N ASN A 244 -4.39 -17.33 6.64
CA ASN A 244 -3.26 -18.28 6.69
C ASN A 244 -2.28 -18.08 5.53
N PHE A 245 -2.76 -17.74 4.33
CA PHE A 245 -1.92 -17.40 3.20
C PHE A 245 -1.12 -16.13 3.48
N LEU A 246 -1.81 -15.05 3.85
CA LEU A 246 -1.19 -13.75 4.15
C LEU A 246 -0.16 -13.86 5.28
N ALA A 247 -0.45 -14.62 6.33
CA ALA A 247 0.46 -14.85 7.46
C ALA A 247 1.75 -15.61 7.09
N LYS A 248 1.75 -16.33 5.97
CA LYS A 248 2.91 -17.08 5.48
C LYS A 248 3.71 -16.33 4.41
N MET A 249 3.15 -15.26 3.84
CA MET A 249 3.87 -14.45 2.87
C MET A 249 5.14 -13.86 3.48
N HIS A 250 6.24 -14.13 2.85
CA HIS A 250 7.54 -13.58 3.25
C HIS A 250 8.48 -13.61 2.03
N LEU A 251 9.11 -12.48 1.75
CA LEU A 251 10.15 -12.38 0.74
C LEU A 251 11.47 -11.95 1.39
N THR A 252 12.54 -12.59 0.96
CA THR A 252 13.90 -12.16 1.32
C THR A 252 14.26 -10.87 0.57
N ASP A 253 15.33 -10.18 1.02
CA ASP A 253 15.84 -8.98 0.34
C ASP A 253 16.04 -9.17 -1.17
N PRO A 254 16.72 -10.24 -1.66
CA PRO A 254 16.90 -10.45 -3.08
C PRO A 254 15.60 -10.68 -3.84
N GLU A 255 14.66 -11.44 -3.27
CA GLU A 255 13.39 -11.78 -3.91
C GLU A 255 12.51 -10.53 -4.07
N LEU A 256 12.38 -9.73 -3.00
CA LEU A 256 11.60 -8.51 -3.06
C LEU A 256 12.24 -7.46 -3.98
N ALA A 257 13.58 -7.33 -3.92
CA ALA A 257 14.29 -6.42 -4.80
C ALA A 257 14.09 -6.78 -6.27
N ASP A 258 14.19 -8.07 -6.62
CA ASP A 258 14.00 -8.59 -7.97
C ASP A 258 12.57 -8.30 -8.48
N LEU A 259 11.55 -8.59 -7.68
CA LEU A 259 10.16 -8.29 -8.01
C LEU A 259 9.92 -6.79 -8.20
N MET A 260 10.42 -5.95 -7.30
CA MET A 260 10.27 -4.50 -7.42
C MET A 260 10.98 -3.92 -8.65
N VAL A 261 12.17 -4.44 -8.99
CA VAL A 261 12.91 -4.04 -10.20
C VAL A 261 12.15 -4.48 -11.45
N ALA A 262 11.66 -5.73 -11.50
CA ALA A 262 10.88 -6.23 -12.62
C ALA A 262 9.63 -5.36 -12.88
N ILE A 263 8.90 -4.99 -11.83
CA ILE A 263 7.73 -4.11 -11.94
C ILE A 263 8.14 -2.70 -12.41
N ASN A 264 9.22 -2.13 -11.85
CA ASN A 264 9.62 -0.76 -12.18
C ASN A 264 10.19 -0.61 -13.60
N GLU A 265 10.80 -1.65 -14.16
CA GLU A 265 11.45 -1.62 -15.48
C GLU A 265 10.52 -2.06 -16.63
N SER A 266 9.34 -2.57 -16.31
CA SER A 266 8.35 -3.03 -17.29
C SER A 266 7.38 -1.91 -17.68
N ASP A 267 6.97 -1.93 -18.96
CA ASP A 267 5.87 -1.11 -19.48
C ASP A 267 4.51 -1.86 -19.39
N GLU A 268 4.50 -3.12 -18.90
CA GLU A 268 3.30 -3.92 -18.72
C GLU A 268 2.61 -3.62 -17.38
N ASP A 269 1.35 -4.05 -17.25
CA ASP A 269 0.62 -3.92 -15.99
C ASP A 269 1.33 -4.69 -14.87
N ASN A 270 1.37 -4.13 -13.67
CA ASN A 270 2.07 -4.71 -12.51
C ASN A 270 1.62 -6.14 -12.21
N GLU A 271 0.34 -6.45 -12.43
CA GLU A 271 -0.24 -7.78 -12.27
C GLU A 271 0.37 -8.79 -13.26
N VAL A 272 0.61 -8.38 -14.51
CA VAL A 272 1.23 -9.25 -15.53
C VAL A 272 2.66 -9.58 -15.12
N VAL A 273 3.42 -8.58 -14.67
CA VAL A 273 4.79 -8.76 -14.22
C VAL A 273 4.86 -9.63 -12.96
N ALA A 274 4.00 -9.38 -11.97
CA ALA A 274 3.92 -10.18 -10.76
C ALA A 274 3.56 -11.64 -11.06
N ARG A 275 2.67 -11.89 -12.04
CA ARG A 275 2.30 -13.24 -12.48
C ARG A 275 3.47 -13.98 -13.14
N GLN A 276 4.26 -13.28 -13.95
CA GLN A 276 5.48 -13.86 -14.51
C GLN A 276 6.50 -14.18 -13.41
N TRP A 277 6.72 -13.25 -12.50
CA TRP A 277 7.63 -13.46 -11.37
C TRP A 277 7.19 -14.65 -10.50
N MET A 278 5.90 -14.77 -10.21
CA MET A 278 5.31 -15.92 -9.50
C MET A 278 5.65 -17.26 -10.19
N GLN A 279 5.55 -17.31 -11.52
CA GLN A 279 5.84 -18.51 -12.30
C GLN A 279 7.34 -18.87 -12.28
N ASP A 280 8.20 -17.86 -12.26
CA ASP A 280 9.66 -18.06 -12.25
C ASP A 280 10.18 -18.41 -10.84
N ASN A 281 9.35 -18.21 -9.77
CA ASN A 281 9.69 -18.43 -8.36
C ASN A 281 8.69 -19.38 -7.66
N GLU A 282 8.24 -20.43 -8.33
CA GLU A 282 7.21 -21.36 -7.80
C GLU A 282 7.57 -21.93 -6.44
N ASP A 283 8.83 -22.28 -6.19
CA ASP A 283 9.29 -22.84 -4.91
C ASP A 283 9.01 -21.89 -3.70
N VAL A 284 9.13 -20.58 -3.91
CA VAL A 284 8.84 -19.56 -2.89
C VAL A 284 7.34 -19.50 -2.63
N ILE A 285 6.56 -19.50 -3.70
CA ILE A 285 5.09 -19.36 -3.65
C ILE A 285 4.43 -20.57 -3.02
N GLU A 286 4.86 -21.79 -3.35
CA GLU A 286 4.29 -23.03 -2.80
C GLU A 286 4.38 -23.11 -1.28
N ALA A 287 5.40 -22.48 -0.67
CA ALA A 287 5.55 -22.43 0.79
C ALA A 287 4.44 -21.63 1.49
N TRP A 288 3.80 -20.71 0.81
CA TRP A 288 2.74 -19.85 1.36
C TRP A 288 1.34 -20.46 1.24
N ILE A 289 1.13 -21.35 0.24
CA ILE A 289 -0.20 -21.92 -0.03
C ILE A 289 -0.57 -22.90 1.08
N PRO A 290 -1.72 -22.73 1.76
CA PRO A 290 -2.20 -23.68 2.74
C PRO A 290 -2.43 -25.07 2.12
N ALA A 291 -2.15 -26.13 2.90
CA ALA A 291 -2.21 -27.52 2.40
C ALA A 291 -3.61 -27.96 1.92
N ASP A 292 -4.66 -27.40 2.52
CA ASP A 292 -6.06 -27.64 2.14
C ASP A 292 -6.42 -26.97 0.81
N ALA A 293 -5.77 -25.86 0.45
CA ALA A 293 -5.94 -25.23 -0.86
C ALA A 293 -5.20 -25.99 -1.97
N GLN A 294 -4.10 -26.67 -1.65
CA GLN A 294 -3.35 -27.49 -2.61
C GLN A 294 -4.13 -28.73 -3.08
N GLU A 295 -5.00 -29.31 -2.23
CA GLU A 295 -5.81 -30.47 -2.58
C GLU A 295 -7.03 -30.12 -3.47
N ALA A 296 -7.49 -28.87 -3.45
CA ALA A 296 -8.64 -28.41 -4.22
C ALA A 296 -8.30 -28.06 -5.69
N GLY A 297 -7.02 -27.88 -6.02
CA GLY A 297 -6.50 -27.52 -7.36
C GLY A 297 -6.05 -28.74 -8.22
N MET A 298 -6.11 -29.95 -7.68
CA MET A 298 -5.85 -31.21 -8.39
C MET A 298 -7.17 -31.91 -8.79
#